data_6af2a509abce7fc700e62aa3f2a2d104
#
_entry.id   6af2a509abce7fc700e62aa3f2a2d104
#
_cell.length_a   1.000
_cell.length_b   1.000
_cell.length_c   1.000
_cell.angle_alpha   90.00
_cell.angle_beta   90.00
_cell.angle_gamma   90.00
#
_symmetry.space_group_name_H-M   'P 1'
#
loop_
_entity.id
_entity.type
_entity.pdbx_description
1 polymer ?
#
loop_
_entity_poly.entity_id
_entity_poly.type
_entity_poly.pdbx_seq_one_letter_code
_entity_poly.pdbx_strand_id
1 'polypeptide(L)'
;SWYDNGDQKVFGSQSPTLLDNGNVLLFDNGSERPEGNRSAAVEVDIKTGEVVWEYVTNHTASFISYRQGAVQRLPNGNTLITSTHGGHLFEVTPEKKVVWDFVSPFFAGEGKCVATEEDAIPLEFHKNGMKNLVHRAYRYGADYPGLQGKDLGKKSPLVEGCPSFYKEYVKAETKAEAPAPK
;
A
#
# COMPACT_ATOMS: atom_id res chain seq x y z
N SER A 1 26.86 1.15 -15.53
CA SER A 1 25.81 1.53 -14.59
C SER A 1 24.47 1.37 -15.28
N TRP A 2 23.45 1.06 -14.53
CA TRP A 2 22.07 0.88 -15.03
C TRP A 2 21.43 2.18 -15.53
N TYR A 3 22.15 3.30 -15.46
CA TYR A 3 21.63 4.65 -15.66
C TYR A 3 22.32 5.41 -16.81
N ASP A 4 23.27 4.79 -17.52
CA ASP A 4 24.15 5.55 -18.41
C ASP A 4 23.55 5.90 -19.78
N ASN A 5 22.37 5.38 -20.12
CA ASN A 5 21.80 5.51 -21.48
C ASN A 5 20.44 6.24 -21.52
N GLY A 6 20.00 6.85 -20.44
CA GLY A 6 18.70 7.56 -20.42
C GLY A 6 17.48 6.62 -20.40
N ASP A 7 17.68 5.33 -20.16
CA ASP A 7 16.64 4.30 -20.09
C ASP A 7 16.24 3.94 -18.65
N GLN A 8 16.49 4.84 -17.72
CA GLN A 8 16.11 4.64 -16.32
C GLN A 8 14.61 4.34 -16.17
N LYS A 9 14.29 3.15 -15.67
CA LYS A 9 12.90 2.66 -15.52
C LYS A 9 12.35 2.85 -14.12
N VAL A 10 13.22 2.95 -13.11
CA VAL A 10 12.88 3.02 -11.68
C VAL A 10 13.49 4.25 -11.05
N PHE A 11 12.70 5.01 -10.30
CA PHE A 11 13.06 6.29 -9.71
C PHE A 11 12.84 6.28 -8.19
N GLY A 12 13.85 5.89 -7.43
CA GLY A 12 13.77 5.83 -5.96
C GLY A 12 13.24 4.49 -5.45
N SER A 13 13.93 3.39 -5.80
CA SER A 13 13.53 2.05 -5.38
C SER A 13 13.62 1.84 -3.87
N GLN A 14 12.60 1.17 -3.34
CA GLN A 14 12.49 0.78 -1.94
C GLN A 14 12.13 -0.70 -1.83
N SER A 15 12.56 -1.32 -0.73
CA SER A 15 12.10 -2.66 -0.34
C SER A 15 12.25 -3.74 -1.41
N PRO A 16 13.40 -3.86 -2.11
CA PRO A 16 13.58 -4.88 -3.11
C PRO A 16 13.52 -6.28 -2.49
N THR A 17 12.82 -7.18 -3.15
CA THR A 17 12.66 -8.58 -2.75
C THR A 17 12.89 -9.48 -3.94
N LEU A 18 13.78 -10.45 -3.81
CA LEU A 18 13.97 -11.49 -4.80
C LEU A 18 12.78 -12.46 -4.74
N LEU A 19 12.15 -12.70 -5.87
CA LEU A 19 11.05 -13.63 -6.03
C LEU A 19 11.58 -15.02 -6.43
N ASP A 20 10.75 -16.06 -6.21
CA ASP A 20 11.11 -17.45 -6.55
C ASP A 20 11.37 -17.67 -8.05
N ASN A 21 10.79 -16.84 -8.91
CA ASN A 21 11.04 -16.85 -10.35
C ASN A 21 12.37 -16.19 -10.75
N GLY A 22 13.11 -15.64 -9.79
CA GLY A 22 14.38 -14.94 -10.00
C GLY A 22 14.25 -13.46 -10.35
N ASN A 23 13.05 -12.92 -10.45
CA ASN A 23 12.81 -11.50 -10.63
C ASN A 23 12.93 -10.73 -9.31
N VAL A 24 13.07 -9.42 -9.39
CA VAL A 24 13.03 -8.53 -8.22
C VAL A 24 11.73 -7.74 -8.22
N LEU A 25 10.97 -7.85 -7.13
CA LEU A 25 9.83 -7.00 -6.84
C LEU A 25 10.29 -5.84 -5.95
N LEU A 26 9.90 -4.63 -6.27
CA LEU A 26 10.28 -3.43 -5.52
C LEU A 26 9.16 -2.38 -5.54
N PHE A 27 9.19 -1.47 -4.57
CA PHE A 27 8.40 -0.25 -4.57
C PHE A 27 9.22 0.86 -5.24
N ASP A 28 8.68 1.50 -6.26
CA ASP A 28 9.27 2.66 -6.89
C ASP A 28 8.58 3.93 -6.40
N ASN A 29 9.30 4.80 -5.71
CA ASN A 29 8.74 6.08 -5.27
C ASN A 29 8.35 6.96 -6.46
N GLY A 30 9.06 6.83 -7.58
CA GLY A 30 8.79 7.58 -8.79
C GLY A 30 9.01 9.08 -8.64
N SER A 31 9.82 9.48 -7.66
CA SER A 31 10.24 10.87 -7.48
C SER A 31 11.22 11.26 -8.59
N GLU A 32 11.11 12.48 -9.08
CA GLU A 32 12.01 13.00 -10.12
C GLU A 32 11.88 12.31 -11.50
N ARG A 33 10.75 11.64 -11.76
CA ARG A 33 10.45 11.16 -13.10
C ARG A 33 10.25 12.34 -14.06
N PRO A 34 10.78 12.27 -15.29
CA PRO A 34 10.58 13.33 -16.29
C PRO A 34 9.11 13.61 -16.60
N GLU A 35 8.27 12.58 -16.54
CA GLU A 35 6.82 12.66 -16.82
C GLU A 35 5.99 13.13 -15.61
N GLY A 36 6.63 13.39 -14.47
CA GLY A 36 6.00 13.74 -13.21
C GLY A 36 6.04 12.61 -12.17
N ASN A 37 5.92 12.98 -10.92
CA ASN A 37 6.02 12.05 -9.81
C ASN A 37 4.88 11.01 -9.83
N ARG A 38 5.25 9.74 -9.76
CA ARG A 38 4.32 8.61 -9.81
C ARG A 38 4.91 7.39 -9.11
N SER A 39 4.36 6.99 -7.99
CA SER A 39 4.78 5.74 -7.35
C SER A 39 4.25 4.51 -8.09
N ALA A 40 4.98 3.41 -7.97
CA ALA A 40 4.63 2.14 -8.58
C ALA A 40 5.08 0.95 -7.71
N ALA A 41 4.41 -0.19 -7.87
CA ALA A 41 4.97 -1.48 -7.52
C ALA A 41 5.47 -2.14 -8.80
N VAL A 42 6.73 -2.56 -8.83
CA VAL A 42 7.41 -2.97 -10.05
C VAL A 42 8.09 -4.31 -9.86
N GLU A 43 7.89 -5.23 -10.82
CA GLU A 43 8.67 -6.47 -10.94
C GLU A 43 9.61 -6.37 -12.13
N VAL A 44 10.89 -6.61 -11.89
CA VAL A 44 11.95 -6.50 -12.89
C VAL A 44 12.60 -7.85 -13.09
N ASP A 45 12.74 -8.29 -14.32
CA ASP A 45 13.63 -9.37 -14.70
C ASP A 45 15.09 -8.88 -14.62
N ILE A 46 15.84 -9.40 -13.64
CA ILE A 46 17.22 -8.94 -13.41
C ILE A 46 18.21 -9.35 -14.51
N LYS A 47 17.84 -10.32 -15.35
CA LYS A 47 18.69 -10.78 -16.43
C LYS A 47 18.61 -9.85 -17.64
N THR A 48 17.42 -9.35 -17.91
CA THR A 48 17.16 -8.46 -19.07
C THR A 48 17.09 -6.98 -18.68
N GLY A 49 16.81 -6.69 -17.38
CA GLY A 49 16.53 -5.34 -16.90
C GLY A 49 15.12 -4.85 -17.27
N GLU A 50 14.28 -5.71 -17.83
CA GLU A 50 12.94 -5.34 -18.26
C GLU A 50 11.94 -5.35 -17.12
N VAL A 51 11.02 -4.38 -17.12
CA VAL A 51 9.85 -4.39 -16.26
C VAL A 51 8.84 -5.39 -16.82
N VAL A 52 8.60 -6.47 -16.09
CA VAL A 52 7.70 -7.55 -16.50
C VAL A 52 6.30 -7.42 -15.90
N TRP A 53 6.17 -6.67 -14.82
CA TRP A 53 4.88 -6.30 -14.21
C TRP A 53 5.02 -4.97 -13.48
N GLU A 54 3.99 -4.12 -13.59
CA GLU A 54 3.93 -2.83 -12.91
C GLU A 54 2.50 -2.57 -12.45
N TYR A 55 2.32 -2.11 -11.23
CA TYR A 55 1.07 -1.52 -10.76
C TYR A 55 1.22 -0.02 -10.57
N VAL A 56 0.34 0.73 -11.17
CA VAL A 56 0.16 2.17 -11.02
C VAL A 56 -1.32 2.50 -10.94
N THR A 57 -1.68 3.64 -10.38
CA THR A 57 -3.06 4.12 -10.42
C THR A 57 -3.24 5.18 -11.50
N ASN A 58 -4.45 5.31 -12.00
CA ASN A 58 -4.83 6.38 -12.91
C ASN A 58 -4.90 7.76 -12.23
N HIS A 59 -4.99 7.75 -10.89
CA HIS A 59 -5.00 8.95 -10.06
C HIS A 59 -3.73 8.97 -9.22
N THR A 60 -2.72 9.68 -9.67
CA THR A 60 -1.41 9.76 -9.01
C THR A 60 -1.51 10.22 -7.55
N ALA A 61 -2.47 11.08 -7.24
CA ALA A 61 -2.71 11.56 -5.87
C ALA A 61 -3.15 10.45 -4.89
N SER A 62 -3.80 9.37 -5.37
CA SER A 62 -4.27 8.28 -4.52
C SER A 62 -3.19 7.24 -4.19
N PHE A 63 -2.08 7.23 -4.93
CA PHE A 63 -0.97 6.31 -4.72
C PHE A 63 0.35 7.02 -4.99
N ILE A 64 0.82 7.78 -4.02
CA ILE A 64 2.12 8.42 -4.06
C ILE A 64 2.82 8.33 -2.72
N SER A 65 4.07 7.93 -2.74
CA SER A 65 4.96 7.92 -1.59
C SER A 65 6.32 8.41 -2.02
N TYR A 66 6.62 9.66 -1.74
CA TYR A 66 7.87 10.31 -2.16
C TYR A 66 9.12 9.68 -1.58
N ARG A 67 9.00 9.02 -0.44
CA ARG A 67 10.06 8.30 0.26
C ARG A 67 9.46 7.09 0.94
N GLN A 68 10.22 6.02 1.05
CA GLN A 68 9.75 4.78 1.65
C GLN A 68 8.60 4.14 0.84
N GLY A 69 8.14 3.02 1.30
CA GLY A 69 7.15 2.20 0.64
C GLY A 69 7.61 0.75 0.63
N ALA A 70 6.68 -0.16 0.55
CA ALA A 70 7.01 -1.57 0.54
C ALA A 70 6.04 -2.36 -0.33
N VAL A 71 6.53 -3.50 -0.80
CA VAL A 71 5.75 -4.47 -1.56
C VAL A 71 6.04 -5.87 -1.07
N GLN A 72 5.03 -6.73 -1.12
CA GLN A 72 5.16 -8.14 -0.82
C GLN A 72 4.34 -8.95 -1.81
N ARG A 73 4.97 -9.87 -2.54
CA ARG A 73 4.24 -10.87 -3.31
C ARG A 73 3.68 -11.91 -2.34
N LEU A 74 2.41 -12.18 -2.44
CA LEU A 74 1.69 -13.15 -1.61
C LEU A 74 1.63 -14.53 -2.28
N PRO A 75 1.45 -15.61 -1.51
CA PRO A 75 1.39 -16.97 -2.06
C PRO A 75 0.27 -17.18 -3.09
N ASN A 76 -0.80 -16.41 -3.03
CA ASN A 76 -1.91 -16.45 -3.99
C ASN A 76 -1.62 -15.68 -5.29
N GLY A 77 -0.40 -15.11 -5.45
CA GLY A 77 0.00 -14.32 -6.61
C GLY A 77 -0.33 -12.84 -6.50
N ASN A 78 -1.15 -12.42 -5.54
CA ASN A 78 -1.44 -11.00 -5.31
C ASN A 78 -0.22 -10.26 -4.77
N THR A 79 -0.25 -8.95 -4.84
CA THR A 79 0.79 -8.07 -4.29
C THR A 79 0.19 -7.16 -3.24
N LEU A 80 0.67 -7.26 -1.99
CA LEU A 80 0.41 -6.27 -0.95
C LEU A 80 1.32 -5.07 -1.17
N ILE A 81 0.75 -3.89 -1.17
CA ILE A 81 1.45 -2.62 -1.38
C ILE A 81 1.25 -1.74 -0.14
N THR A 82 2.32 -1.17 0.36
CA THR A 82 2.31 -0.19 1.44
C THR A 82 2.75 1.16 0.88
N SER A 83 1.82 2.08 0.74
CA SER A 83 2.07 3.49 0.44
C SER A 83 2.28 4.24 1.74
N THR A 84 3.53 4.51 2.09
CA THR A 84 3.91 5.01 3.42
C THR A 84 3.23 6.32 3.75
N HIS A 85 3.26 7.26 2.83
CA HIS A 85 2.87 8.64 3.10
C HIS A 85 1.39 8.84 3.42
N GLY A 86 0.56 7.86 3.12
CA GLY A 86 -0.84 7.91 3.46
C GLY A 86 -1.26 6.86 4.48
N GLY A 87 -0.30 6.09 5.01
CA GLY A 87 -0.65 4.94 5.81
C GLY A 87 -1.55 3.95 5.05
N HIS A 88 -1.48 3.99 3.71
CA HIS A 88 -2.37 3.25 2.83
C HIS A 88 -1.77 1.89 2.48
N LEU A 89 -2.48 0.84 2.82
CA LEU A 89 -2.13 -0.54 2.53
C LEU A 89 -3.20 -1.13 1.65
N PHE A 90 -2.82 -1.72 0.55
CA PHE A 90 -3.81 -2.34 -0.34
C PHE A 90 -3.22 -3.56 -1.06
N GLU A 91 -4.09 -4.46 -1.50
CA GLU A 91 -3.71 -5.68 -2.20
C GLU A 91 -4.27 -5.66 -3.61
N VAL A 92 -3.42 -5.98 -4.58
CA VAL A 92 -3.80 -6.05 -5.99
C VAL A 92 -3.56 -7.44 -6.56
N THR A 93 -4.43 -7.88 -7.47
CA THR A 93 -4.24 -9.12 -8.22
C THR A 93 -3.13 -8.96 -9.27
N PRO A 94 -2.64 -10.07 -9.87
CA PRO A 94 -1.76 -10.00 -11.05
C PRO A 94 -2.32 -9.14 -12.19
N GLU A 95 -3.65 -9.12 -12.35
CA GLU A 95 -4.37 -8.31 -13.35
C GLU A 95 -4.59 -6.86 -12.89
N LYS A 96 -3.95 -6.45 -11.79
CA LYS A 96 -3.94 -5.07 -11.29
C LYS A 96 -5.28 -4.59 -10.71
N LYS A 97 -6.15 -5.52 -10.29
CA LYS A 97 -7.40 -5.21 -9.62
C LYS A 97 -7.17 -5.10 -8.11
N VAL A 98 -7.61 -4.02 -7.48
CA VAL A 98 -7.61 -3.88 -6.01
C VAL A 98 -8.66 -4.83 -5.43
N VAL A 99 -8.24 -5.67 -4.49
CA VAL A 99 -9.10 -6.68 -3.82
C VAL A 99 -9.15 -6.50 -2.31
N TRP A 100 -8.31 -5.68 -1.75
CA TRP A 100 -8.32 -5.28 -0.36
C TRP A 100 -7.69 -3.90 -0.20
N ASP A 101 -8.23 -3.10 0.69
CA ASP A 101 -7.84 -1.72 0.92
C ASP A 101 -7.93 -1.36 2.41
N PHE A 102 -6.95 -0.64 2.93
CA PHE A 102 -6.91 -0.22 4.33
C PHE A 102 -6.07 1.04 4.49
N VAL A 103 -6.63 2.04 5.14
CA VAL A 103 -5.90 3.22 5.57
C VAL A 103 -5.71 3.17 7.08
N SER A 104 -4.46 3.33 7.54
CA SER A 104 -4.13 3.31 8.96
C SER A 104 -4.81 4.47 9.69
N PRO A 105 -5.64 4.19 10.70
CA PRO A 105 -6.26 5.24 11.50
C PRO A 105 -5.34 5.74 12.63
N PHE A 106 -4.12 5.23 12.72
CA PHE A 106 -3.17 5.57 13.77
C PHE A 106 -2.21 6.65 13.32
N PHE A 107 -2.19 7.75 14.05
CA PHE A 107 -1.36 8.91 13.76
C PHE A 107 -0.23 9.03 14.79
N ALA A 108 0.96 9.44 14.35
CA ALA A 108 2.10 9.66 15.24
C ALA A 108 1.83 10.84 16.19
N GLY A 109 2.17 10.66 17.47
CA GLY A 109 2.13 11.73 18.46
C GLY A 109 1.32 11.45 19.70
N GLU A 110 0.25 10.64 19.66
CA GLU A 110 -0.58 10.40 20.83
C GLU A 110 -0.97 8.94 21.08
N GLY A 111 -0.59 8.00 20.23
CA GLY A 111 -0.94 6.57 20.38
C GLY A 111 -2.44 6.29 20.38
N LYS A 112 -3.23 7.26 19.96
CA LYS A 112 -4.68 7.18 19.87
C LYS A 112 -5.09 7.22 18.41
N CYS A 113 -6.18 6.58 18.11
CA CYS A 113 -6.91 6.83 16.89
C CYS A 113 -7.33 8.29 16.92
N VAL A 114 -6.54 9.15 16.33
CA VAL A 114 -6.89 10.57 16.20
C VAL A 114 -7.56 10.70 14.87
N ALA A 115 -8.83 10.93 14.94
CA ALA A 115 -9.47 11.34 13.75
C ALA A 115 -10.51 12.38 14.11
N THR A 116 -10.25 13.57 13.74
CA THR A 116 -11.29 14.53 13.38
C THR A 116 -11.68 14.25 11.92
N GLU A 117 -12.85 14.68 11.49
CA GLU A 117 -13.22 14.64 10.07
C GLU A 117 -12.16 15.29 9.17
N GLU A 118 -11.46 16.29 9.67
CA GLU A 118 -10.36 16.98 8.99
C GLU A 118 -9.07 16.12 8.89
N ASP A 119 -8.88 15.19 9.83
CA ASP A 119 -7.72 14.27 9.84
C ASP A 119 -7.95 13.03 8.96
N ALA A 120 -9.20 12.73 8.65
CA ALA A 120 -9.61 11.62 7.78
C ALA A 120 -9.64 11.97 6.29
N ILE A 121 -9.39 13.23 5.95
CA ILE A 121 -9.32 13.67 4.55
C ILE A 121 -8.15 12.99 3.86
N PRO A 122 -8.38 12.39 2.69
CA PRO A 122 -7.34 11.73 1.95
C PRO A 122 -6.18 12.69 1.67
N LEU A 123 -5.07 12.47 2.34
CA LEU A 123 -3.71 12.55 1.83
C LEU A 123 -3.15 13.80 1.23
N GLU A 124 -3.92 14.72 0.73
CA GLU A 124 -3.30 15.71 -0.13
C GLU A 124 -2.51 16.76 0.60
N PHE A 125 -2.84 17.12 1.82
CA PHE A 125 -2.20 18.31 2.40
C PHE A 125 -2.38 18.46 3.91
N HIS A 126 -1.80 17.56 4.70
CA HIS A 126 -1.59 17.93 6.08
C HIS A 126 -0.50 19.00 6.18
N LYS A 127 -0.87 20.22 6.42
CA LYS A 127 0.03 21.37 6.63
C LYS A 127 1.11 21.14 7.70
N ASN A 128 1.01 20.08 8.49
CA ASN A 128 1.90 19.74 9.61
C ASN A 128 2.64 18.41 9.43
N GLY A 129 2.76 17.91 8.19
CA GLY A 129 3.45 16.65 7.92
C GLY A 129 2.56 15.43 8.16
N MET A 130 2.90 14.37 7.48
CA MET A 130 2.17 13.11 7.48
C MET A 130 2.25 12.45 8.83
N LYS A 131 1.12 12.19 9.46
CA LYS A 131 1.05 11.70 10.83
C LYS A 131 0.72 10.20 10.93
N ASN A 132 0.18 9.58 9.88
CA ASN A 132 -0.20 8.16 9.86
C ASN A 132 0.74 7.27 9.04
N LEU A 133 2.00 7.61 8.97
CA LEU A 133 3.01 6.89 8.21
C LEU A 133 3.07 5.41 8.61
N VAL A 134 2.93 4.52 7.64
CA VAL A 134 3.23 3.10 7.78
C VAL A 134 4.42 2.77 6.89
N HIS A 135 5.58 2.52 7.49
CA HIS A 135 6.81 2.27 6.74
C HIS A 135 6.71 1.00 5.89
N ARG A 136 6.19 -0.07 6.50
CA ARG A 136 6.08 -1.39 5.86
C ARG A 136 5.01 -2.23 6.55
N ALA A 137 4.27 -3.01 5.77
CA ALA A 137 3.38 -4.04 6.27
C ALA A 137 3.72 -5.39 5.66
N TYR A 138 3.46 -6.44 6.42
CA TYR A 138 3.55 -7.82 5.95
C TYR A 138 2.25 -8.55 6.21
N ARG A 139 1.86 -9.38 5.25
CA ARG A 139 0.75 -10.32 5.42
C ARG A 139 1.31 -11.73 5.56
N TYR A 140 0.89 -12.42 6.60
CA TYR A 140 1.22 -13.81 6.84
C TYR A 140 -0.02 -14.69 6.67
N GLY A 141 0.14 -15.87 6.06
CA GLY A 141 -0.91 -16.87 5.99
C GLY A 141 -1.24 -17.44 7.38
N ALA A 142 -2.41 -18.05 7.50
CA ALA A 142 -2.83 -18.68 8.77
C ALA A 142 -1.92 -19.85 9.20
N ASP A 143 -1.21 -20.42 8.25
CA ASP A 143 -0.23 -21.50 8.40
C ASP A 143 1.16 -21.01 8.86
N TYR A 144 1.36 -19.69 8.96
CA TYR A 144 2.64 -19.13 9.41
C TYR A 144 3.01 -19.65 10.80
N PRO A 145 4.22 -20.22 11.00
CA PRO A 145 4.60 -20.88 12.27
C PRO A 145 4.42 -19.98 13.50
N GLY A 146 4.66 -18.69 13.38
CA GLY A 146 4.48 -17.72 14.48
C GLY A 146 3.02 -17.51 14.91
N LEU A 147 2.06 -18.00 14.12
CA LEU A 147 0.62 -17.91 14.41
C LEU A 147 0.05 -19.23 14.98
N GLN A 148 0.86 -20.29 15.05
CA GLN A 148 0.41 -21.56 15.58
C GLN A 148 -0.05 -21.42 17.04
N GLY A 149 -1.20 -22.00 17.35
CA GLY A 149 -1.83 -21.92 18.67
C GLY A 149 -2.41 -20.54 19.03
N LYS A 150 -2.41 -19.59 18.09
CA LYS A 150 -3.05 -18.29 18.27
C LYS A 150 -4.50 -18.34 17.79
N ASP A 151 -5.38 -17.71 18.56
CA ASP A 151 -6.74 -17.46 18.10
C ASP A 151 -6.72 -16.34 17.05
N LEU A 152 -6.93 -16.71 15.79
CA LEU A 152 -6.99 -15.79 14.64
C LEU A 152 -8.43 -15.36 14.32
N GLY A 153 -9.40 -15.71 15.19
CA GLY A 153 -10.79 -15.27 15.05
C GLY A 153 -10.90 -13.74 15.00
N LYS A 154 -12.03 -13.24 14.55
CA LYS A 154 -12.29 -11.79 14.51
C LYS A 154 -12.03 -11.20 15.89
N LYS A 155 -10.92 -10.51 16.03
CA LYS A 155 -10.70 -9.64 17.20
C LYS A 155 -11.55 -8.39 17.02
N SER A 156 -11.82 -7.73 18.14
CA SER A 156 -12.45 -6.41 18.15
C SER A 156 -11.82 -5.53 17.07
N PRO A 157 -12.63 -4.87 16.27
CA PRO A 157 -12.08 -4.06 15.18
C PRO A 157 -11.13 -3.01 15.77
N LEU A 158 -10.03 -2.78 15.06
CA LEU A 158 -9.07 -1.70 15.34
C LEU A 158 -9.74 -0.35 15.65
N VAL A 159 -10.98 -0.22 15.23
CA VAL A 159 -11.83 0.96 15.37
C VAL A 159 -12.60 1.08 16.69
N GLU A 160 -12.48 0.13 17.63
CA GLU A 160 -13.25 0.18 18.88
C GLU A 160 -12.89 1.39 19.77
N GLY A 161 -11.72 1.95 19.59
CA GLY A 161 -11.30 3.21 20.21
C GLY A 161 -11.31 4.42 19.26
N CYS A 162 -11.74 4.25 18.03
CA CYS A 162 -11.73 5.31 17.03
C CYS A 162 -13.00 6.17 17.07
N PRO A 163 -12.90 7.46 16.69
CA PRO A 163 -14.05 8.33 16.61
C PRO A 163 -15.19 7.79 15.75
N SER A 164 -16.39 8.26 16.04
CA SER A 164 -17.63 7.75 15.43
C SER A 164 -17.68 7.89 13.91
N PHE A 165 -17.05 8.90 13.35
CA PHE A 165 -17.06 9.13 11.91
C PHE A 165 -16.31 8.05 11.12
N TYR A 166 -15.22 7.47 11.67
CA TYR A 166 -14.55 6.34 11.03
C TYR A 166 -15.46 5.10 10.96
N LYS A 167 -16.30 4.91 11.98
CA LYS A 167 -17.32 3.85 12.00
C LYS A 167 -18.40 4.08 10.92
N GLU A 168 -18.72 5.33 10.61
CA GLU A 168 -19.66 5.69 9.56
C GLU A 168 -19.05 5.54 8.16
N TYR A 169 -17.78 5.89 7.98
CA TYR A 169 -17.05 5.69 6.74
C TYR A 169 -17.01 4.21 6.34
N VAL A 170 -16.60 3.32 7.25
CA VAL A 170 -16.60 1.87 7.02
C VAL A 170 -17.99 1.32 6.71
N LYS A 171 -19.04 1.87 7.34
CA LYS A 171 -20.43 1.50 7.04
C LYS A 171 -20.90 1.98 5.67
N ALA A 172 -20.41 3.10 5.19
CA ALA A 172 -20.75 3.64 3.88
C ALA A 172 -20.14 2.80 2.76
N GLU A 173 -18.90 2.35 2.90
CA GLU A 173 -18.26 1.48 1.91
C GLU A 173 -18.92 0.09 1.84
N THR A 174 -19.26 -0.51 2.98
CA THR A 174 -19.98 -1.79 2.99
C THR A 174 -21.39 -1.71 2.39
N LYS A 175 -21.99 -0.53 2.32
CA LYS A 175 -23.28 -0.33 1.63
C LYS A 175 -23.12 -0.11 0.13
N ALA A 176 -22.00 0.45 -0.31
CA ALA A 176 -21.72 0.69 -1.73
C ALA A 176 -21.41 -0.60 -2.50
N GLU A 177 -20.98 -1.66 -1.82
CA GLU A 177 -20.69 -2.97 -2.41
C GLU A 177 -21.92 -3.89 -2.53
N ALA A 178 -23.08 -3.51 -2.02
CA ALA A 178 -24.27 -4.31 -2.19
C ALA A 178 -24.77 -4.19 -3.65
N PRO A 179 -24.85 -5.30 -4.42
CA PRO A 179 -25.36 -5.24 -5.78
C PRO A 179 -26.81 -4.78 -5.74
N ALA A 180 -27.15 -3.88 -6.68
CA ALA A 180 -28.52 -3.43 -6.84
C ALA A 180 -29.45 -4.64 -7.06
N PRO A 181 -30.61 -4.70 -6.41
CA PRO A 181 -31.56 -5.77 -6.63
C PRO A 181 -31.98 -5.78 -8.09
N LYS A 182 -32.00 -6.99 -8.69
CA LYS A 182 -32.41 -7.23 -10.06
C LYS A 182 -33.90 -6.98 -10.24
#